data_5a3eddef7e36b6666cd42e4daec12abe
#
_entry.id   5a3eddef7e36b6666cd42e4daec12abe
#
_cell.length_a   1.000
_cell.length_b   1.000
_cell.length_c   1.000
_cell.angle_alpha   90.00
_cell.angle_beta   90.00
_cell.angle_gamma   90.00
#
_symmetry.space_group_name_H-M   'P 1'
#
loop_
_entity.id
_entity.type
_entity.pdbx_description
1 polymer ?
#
loop_
_entity_poly.entity_id
_entity_poly.type
_entity_poly.pdbx_seq_one_letter_code
_entity_poly.pdbx_strand_id
1 'polypeptide(L)'
;HKSVKELLGENIKNSDFTEKTWYYKQEHGQEFEIEVADFKVSYKDNELKVDFGTSGYGRDNRKYKVNIENVEIVFDSSSIELFANDGSFTLSTRFYPNNHNVKISANNYVAQKLGKIEIREEN
;
A
#
# COMPACT_ATOMS: atom_id res chain seq x y z
N HIS A 1 20.64 -6.41 4.31
CA HIS A 1 19.38 -5.74 3.98
C HIS A 1 18.85 -6.26 2.68
N LYS A 2 17.66 -6.83 2.71
CA LYS A 2 17.09 -7.33 1.51
C LYS A 2 16.12 -6.37 0.93
N SER A 3 16.07 -6.28 -0.37
CA SER A 3 15.12 -5.40 -1.00
C SER A 3 13.75 -6.04 -0.92
N VAL A 4 12.71 -5.24 -1.08
CA VAL A 4 11.38 -5.77 -1.06
C VAL A 4 11.19 -6.78 -2.17
N LYS A 5 11.87 -6.61 -3.29
CA LYS A 5 11.71 -7.55 -4.39
C LYS A 5 12.08 -8.97 -4.01
N GLU A 6 12.94 -9.16 -3.10
CA GLU A 6 13.33 -10.50 -2.72
C GLU A 6 12.29 -11.18 -1.87
N LEU A 7 11.28 -10.44 -1.41
CA LEU A 7 10.23 -11.03 -0.62
C LEU A 7 8.95 -11.22 -1.40
N LEU A 8 8.92 -10.81 -2.66
CA LEU A 8 7.68 -10.84 -3.41
C LEU A 8 7.27 -12.26 -3.76
N GLY A 9 6.03 -12.54 -3.62
CA GLY A 9 5.47 -13.83 -3.97
C GLY A 9 4.69 -13.77 -5.25
N GLU A 10 3.59 -14.48 -5.31
CA GLU A 10 2.81 -14.55 -6.51
C GLU A 10 2.10 -13.24 -6.82
N ASN A 11 1.88 -12.98 -8.08
CA ASN A 11 1.13 -11.83 -8.48
C ASN A 11 -0.33 -12.01 -8.09
N ILE A 12 -0.94 -10.95 -7.64
CA ILE A 12 -2.35 -10.94 -7.32
C ILE A 12 -3.06 -10.42 -8.57
N LYS A 13 -3.91 -11.23 -9.15
CA LYS A 13 -4.51 -10.87 -10.41
C LYS A 13 -5.83 -10.16 -10.29
N ASN A 14 -6.53 -10.37 -9.20
CA ASN A 14 -7.82 -9.73 -9.01
C ASN A 14 -7.65 -8.43 -8.26
N SER A 15 -8.49 -7.46 -8.57
CA SER A 15 -8.45 -6.20 -7.84
C SER A 15 -9.24 -6.25 -6.54
N ASP A 16 -9.79 -7.42 -6.21
CA ASP A 16 -10.58 -7.60 -5.00
C ASP A 16 -10.07 -8.88 -4.38
N PHE A 17 -9.44 -8.83 -3.26
CA PHE A 17 -8.80 -10.00 -2.66
C PHE A 17 -8.66 -9.83 -1.16
N THR A 18 -8.23 -10.86 -0.48
CA THR A 18 -8.00 -10.82 0.96
C THR A 18 -6.56 -11.21 1.26
N GLU A 19 -5.79 -10.29 1.76
CA GLU A 19 -4.39 -10.54 2.11
C GLU A 19 -3.99 -9.63 3.24
N LYS A 20 -3.23 -10.14 4.20
CA LYS A 20 -2.74 -9.32 5.28
C LYS A 20 -1.46 -8.60 4.90
N THR A 21 -0.62 -9.23 4.12
CA THR A 21 0.69 -8.69 3.78
C THR A 21 0.89 -8.76 2.29
N TRP A 22 1.03 -7.63 1.65
CA TRP A 22 1.15 -7.60 0.19
C TRP A 22 1.81 -6.31 -0.28
N TYR A 23 2.13 -6.25 -1.55
CA TYR A 23 2.93 -5.19 -2.14
C TYR A 23 2.21 -4.62 -3.36
N TYR A 24 2.20 -3.32 -3.48
CA TYR A 24 1.58 -2.65 -4.61
C TYR A 24 2.62 -1.77 -5.28
N LYS A 25 2.65 -1.76 -6.59
CA LYS A 25 3.57 -0.92 -7.33
C LYS A 25 2.88 -0.33 -8.55
N GLN A 26 3.13 0.95 -8.80
CA GLN A 26 2.65 1.59 -9.98
C GLN A 26 3.77 2.49 -10.48
N GLU A 27 4.16 2.35 -11.74
CA GLU A 27 5.32 3.05 -12.23
C GLU A 27 5.01 4.32 -12.98
N HIS A 28 3.75 4.58 -13.31
CA HIS A 28 3.40 5.78 -14.02
C HIS A 28 2.44 6.57 -13.14
N GLY A 29 2.60 7.79 -12.97
CA GLY A 29 1.86 8.57 -12.00
C GLY A 29 0.37 8.69 -12.29
N GLN A 30 -0.35 7.61 -12.23
CA GLN A 30 -1.76 7.58 -12.50
C GLN A 30 -2.55 7.55 -11.20
N GLU A 31 -3.80 7.88 -11.28
CA GLU A 31 -4.66 7.88 -10.11
C GLU A 31 -4.85 6.46 -9.60
N PHE A 32 -4.96 6.31 -8.32
CA PHE A 32 -5.24 5.00 -7.74
C PHE A 32 -6.04 5.15 -6.45
N GLU A 33 -6.71 4.08 -6.07
CA GLU A 33 -7.43 4.05 -4.83
C GLU A 33 -7.34 2.63 -4.30
N ILE A 34 -6.90 2.46 -3.08
CA ILE A 34 -6.74 1.15 -2.46
C ILE A 34 -7.50 1.17 -1.15
N GLU A 35 -8.42 0.22 -0.97
CA GLU A 35 -9.17 0.12 0.25
C GLU A 35 -8.83 -1.17 0.97
N VAL A 36 -8.59 -1.10 2.26
CA VAL A 36 -8.42 -2.28 3.11
C VAL A 36 -9.45 -2.11 4.20
N ALA A 37 -10.53 -2.87 4.18
CA ALA A 37 -11.70 -2.66 5.03
C ALA A 37 -12.19 -1.24 4.75
N ASP A 38 -12.22 -0.37 5.75
CA ASP A 38 -12.64 1.00 5.54
C ASP A 38 -11.47 1.98 5.54
N PHE A 39 -10.23 1.46 5.56
CA PHE A 39 -9.06 2.30 5.43
C PHE A 39 -8.80 2.51 3.95
N LYS A 40 -8.55 3.74 3.52
CA LYS A 40 -8.38 4.01 2.11
C LYS A 40 -7.20 4.91 1.84
N VAL A 41 -6.42 4.57 0.84
CA VAL A 41 -5.33 5.41 0.35
C VAL A 41 -5.65 5.72 -1.10
N SER A 42 -5.68 6.98 -1.46
CA SER A 42 -6.01 7.34 -2.83
C SER A 42 -5.13 8.48 -3.33
N TYR A 43 -4.94 8.55 -4.62
CA TYR A 43 -4.15 9.61 -5.23
C TYR A 43 -4.90 10.13 -6.44
N LYS A 44 -5.11 11.44 -6.48
CA LYS A 44 -5.80 12.07 -7.58
C LYS A 44 -5.45 13.54 -7.59
N ASP A 45 -5.23 14.11 -8.76
CA ASP A 45 -4.97 15.54 -8.89
C ASP A 45 -3.83 16.04 -8.00
N ASN A 46 -2.74 15.32 -7.99
CA ASN A 46 -1.54 15.65 -7.22
C ASN A 46 -1.84 15.74 -5.72
N GLU A 47 -2.80 14.96 -5.27
CA GLU A 47 -3.10 14.92 -3.85
C GLU A 47 -3.20 13.47 -3.38
N LEU A 48 -2.39 13.11 -2.42
CA LEU A 48 -2.45 11.80 -1.80
C LEU A 48 -3.29 11.92 -0.54
N LYS A 49 -4.30 11.08 -0.42
CA LYS A 49 -5.20 11.16 0.70
C LYS A 49 -5.22 9.84 1.46
N VAL A 50 -5.15 9.92 2.76
CA VAL A 50 -5.24 8.74 3.61
C VAL A 50 -6.46 8.91 4.50
N ASP A 51 -7.43 8.01 4.35
CA ASP A 51 -8.68 8.07 5.09
C ASP A 51 -8.72 6.86 6.01
N PHE A 52 -8.71 7.06 7.30
CA PHE A 52 -8.65 5.97 8.23
C PHE A 52 -10.02 5.33 8.48
N GLY A 53 -11.11 5.96 8.09
CA GLY A 53 -12.44 5.42 8.36
C GLY A 53 -12.58 5.15 9.85
N THR A 54 -13.10 3.99 10.19
CA THR A 54 -13.23 3.62 11.59
C THR A 54 -12.00 2.91 12.09
N SER A 55 -11.05 2.58 11.23
CA SER A 55 -9.90 1.81 11.64
C SER A 55 -8.81 2.65 12.25
N GLY A 56 -8.99 3.92 12.35
CA GLY A 56 -7.99 4.82 12.89
C GLY A 56 -8.22 5.25 14.31
N TYR A 57 -9.29 4.79 14.94
CA TYR A 57 -9.57 5.13 16.32
C TYR A 57 -9.56 6.65 16.53
N GLY A 58 -10.26 7.35 15.69
CA GLY A 58 -10.38 8.78 15.85
C GLY A 58 -9.28 9.61 15.23
N ARG A 59 -8.37 9.01 14.50
CA ARG A 59 -7.36 9.78 13.83
C ARG A 59 -7.99 10.55 12.70
N ASP A 60 -7.45 11.74 12.42
CA ASP A 60 -7.96 12.54 11.35
C ASP A 60 -7.43 12.03 10.03
N ASN A 61 -8.18 12.23 8.99
CA ASN A 61 -7.73 11.91 7.65
C ASN A 61 -6.57 12.84 7.29
N ARG A 62 -5.68 12.39 6.43
CA ARG A 62 -4.52 13.15 6.06
C ARG A 62 -4.49 13.39 4.57
N LYS A 63 -3.99 14.55 4.17
CA LYS A 63 -3.83 14.89 2.78
C LYS A 63 -2.46 15.45 2.55
N TYR A 64 -1.84 15.04 1.45
CA TYR A 64 -0.51 15.49 1.11
C TYR A 64 -0.50 15.94 -0.34
N LYS A 65 0.00 17.12 -0.63
CA LYS A 65 0.13 17.56 -2.00
C LYS A 65 1.47 17.07 -2.50
N VAL A 66 1.44 16.16 -3.44
CA VAL A 66 2.66 15.57 -3.96
C VAL A 66 2.38 15.08 -5.38
N ASN A 67 3.34 15.31 -6.27
CA ASN A 67 3.23 14.83 -7.62
C ASN A 67 3.87 13.45 -7.65
N ILE A 68 3.09 12.39 -7.73
CA ILE A 68 3.61 11.04 -7.69
C ILE A 68 3.87 10.56 -9.09
N GLU A 69 5.11 10.22 -9.39
CA GLU A 69 5.48 9.66 -10.68
C GLU A 69 5.61 8.15 -10.60
N ASN A 70 5.91 7.64 -9.45
CA ASN A 70 5.90 6.20 -9.23
C ASN A 70 5.68 5.97 -7.74
N VAL A 71 5.13 4.83 -7.38
CA VAL A 71 4.82 4.55 -5.98
C VAL A 71 4.94 3.07 -5.69
N GLU A 72 5.43 2.76 -4.51
CA GLU A 72 5.47 1.40 -4.00
C GLU A 72 4.86 1.46 -2.62
N ILE A 73 3.99 0.53 -2.30
CA ILE A 73 3.35 0.48 -1.00
C ILE A 73 3.44 -0.94 -0.46
N VAL A 74 3.89 -1.05 0.76
CA VAL A 74 3.94 -2.34 1.44
C VAL A 74 2.83 -2.32 2.49
N PHE A 75 1.92 -3.30 2.41
CA PHE A 75 0.84 -3.42 3.37
C PHE A 75 1.15 -4.57 4.32
N ASP A 76 0.99 -4.32 5.59
CA ASP A 76 1.13 -5.34 6.60
C ASP A 76 -0.20 -5.43 7.33
N SER A 77 -0.33 -6.28 8.29
CA SER A 77 -1.62 -6.51 8.97
C SER A 77 -2.12 -5.25 9.66
N SER A 78 -1.24 -4.37 10.10
CA SER A 78 -1.68 -3.19 10.82
C SER A 78 -0.87 -1.95 10.44
N SER A 79 -0.23 -1.94 9.27
CA SER A 79 0.54 -0.77 8.89
C SER A 79 0.72 -0.71 7.38
N ILE A 80 1.03 0.48 6.89
CA ILE A 80 1.44 0.62 5.52
C ILE A 80 2.69 1.46 5.48
N GLU A 81 3.52 1.21 4.48
CA GLU A 81 4.67 2.02 4.21
C GLU A 81 4.63 2.36 2.74
N LEU A 82 4.60 3.64 2.42
CA LEU A 82 4.48 4.10 1.06
C LEU A 82 5.74 4.84 0.68
N PHE A 83 6.27 4.52 -0.49
CA PHE A 83 7.45 5.19 -1.02
C PHE A 83 7.10 5.70 -2.40
N ALA A 84 7.24 6.99 -2.63
CA ALA A 84 6.93 7.57 -3.92
C ALA A 84 8.14 8.28 -4.48
N ASN A 85 8.22 8.34 -5.81
CA ASN A 85 9.28 9.07 -6.51
C ASN A 85 10.66 8.60 -6.06
N ASP A 86 10.84 7.29 -6.08
CA ASP A 86 12.12 6.66 -5.75
C ASP A 86 12.56 7.01 -4.32
N GLY A 87 11.60 7.17 -3.44
CA GLY A 87 11.91 7.37 -2.03
C GLY A 87 11.99 8.83 -1.60
N SER A 88 11.76 9.78 -2.50
CA SER A 88 11.81 11.16 -2.10
C SER A 88 10.60 11.56 -1.27
N PHE A 89 9.51 10.81 -1.34
CA PHE A 89 8.38 11.01 -0.46
C PHE A 89 8.07 9.68 0.21
N THR A 90 7.99 9.65 1.52
CA THR A 90 7.69 8.43 2.24
C THR A 90 6.60 8.70 3.26
N LEU A 91 5.78 7.69 3.52
CA LEU A 91 4.73 7.78 4.50
C LEU A 91 4.62 6.44 5.20
N SER A 92 4.64 6.44 6.51
CA SER A 92 4.43 5.24 7.29
C SER A 92 3.33 5.51 8.27
N THR A 93 2.36 4.64 8.36
CA THR A 93 1.31 4.83 9.35
C THR A 93 0.73 3.49 9.77
N ARG A 94 0.08 3.47 10.90
CA ARG A 94 -0.59 2.28 11.40
C ARG A 94 -2.08 2.46 11.23
N PHE A 95 -2.78 1.35 11.06
CA PHE A 95 -4.23 1.34 11.00
C PHE A 95 -4.69 0.03 11.60
N TYR A 96 -5.97 -0.07 11.92
CA TYR A 96 -6.46 -1.24 12.64
C TYR A 96 -7.73 -1.75 11.96
N PRO A 97 -7.58 -2.48 10.86
CA PRO A 97 -8.75 -2.90 10.09
C PRO A 97 -9.47 -4.06 10.74
N ASN A 98 -10.78 -4.14 10.55
CA ASN A 98 -11.56 -5.23 11.06
C ASN A 98 -11.37 -6.46 10.21
N ASN A 99 -10.96 -6.32 8.98
CA ASN A 99 -10.73 -7.45 8.08
C ASN A 99 -9.66 -7.01 7.10
N HIS A 100 -9.22 -7.91 6.26
CA HIS A 100 -8.16 -7.63 5.30
C HIS A 100 -8.66 -7.80 3.86
N ASN A 101 -9.91 -7.41 3.63
CA ASN A 101 -10.46 -7.43 2.30
C ASN A 101 -9.98 -6.18 1.58
N VAL A 102 -9.38 -6.35 0.44
CA VAL A 102 -8.73 -5.28 -0.30
C VAL A 102 -9.44 -5.06 -1.61
N LYS A 103 -9.63 -3.80 -1.99
CA LYS A 103 -10.14 -3.45 -3.29
C LYS A 103 -9.22 -2.41 -3.90
N ILE A 104 -8.83 -2.60 -5.14
CA ILE A 104 -7.95 -1.68 -5.84
C ILE A 104 -8.66 -1.13 -7.05
N SER A 105 -8.66 0.19 -7.19
CA SER A 105 -9.15 0.86 -8.38
C SER A 105 -7.98 1.61 -8.97
N ALA A 106 -7.36 1.08 -9.98
CA ALA A 106 -6.20 1.68 -10.61
C ALA A 106 -5.92 1.01 -11.94
N ASN A 107 -5.10 1.66 -12.77
CA ASN A 107 -4.68 1.09 -14.02
C ASN A 107 -3.18 0.85 -13.97
N ASN A 108 -2.73 -0.15 -14.69
CA ASN A 108 -1.29 -0.40 -14.85
C ASN A 108 -0.54 -0.52 -13.53
N TYR A 109 -1.05 -1.32 -12.65
CA TYR A 109 -0.39 -1.55 -11.38
C TYR A 109 0.01 -3.02 -11.25
N VAL A 110 0.87 -3.30 -10.29
CA VAL A 110 1.26 -4.67 -9.96
C VAL A 110 0.96 -4.86 -8.48
N ALA A 111 0.30 -5.94 -8.12
CA ALA A 111 0.10 -6.30 -6.72
C ALA A 111 0.61 -7.71 -6.52
N GLN A 112 1.36 -7.95 -5.47
CA GLN A 112 1.96 -9.26 -5.23
C GLN A 112 1.86 -9.59 -3.76
N LYS A 113 1.68 -10.87 -3.45
CA LYS A 113 1.72 -11.32 -2.07
C LYS A 113 3.14 -11.22 -1.62
N LEU A 114 3.36 -10.86 -0.39
CA LEU A 114 4.70 -10.90 0.15
C LEU A 114 4.95 -12.32 0.62
N GLY A 115 6.10 -12.83 0.32
CA GLY A 115 6.47 -14.15 0.76
C GLY A 115 6.58 -14.17 2.23
N LYS A 116 6.58 -15.45 2.82
CA LYS A 116 6.63 -15.57 4.15
C LYS A 116 7.87 -14.97 4.60
N ILE A 117 7.83 -14.08 5.40
CA ILE A 117 8.98 -13.49 5.92
C ILE A 117 9.61 -14.34 6.82
N GLU A 118 10.31 -15.30 6.38
CA GLU A 118 10.93 -16.07 7.23
C GLU A 118 12.12 -15.47 7.28
N ILE A 119 12.57 -15.01 8.19
CA ILE A 119 13.70 -14.47 8.35
C ILE A 119 14.68 -15.44 8.34
N ARG A 120 15.14 -15.81 7.33
CA ARG A 120 16.06 -16.66 7.20
C ARG A 120 17.19 -15.94 7.47
N GLU A 121 17.85 -15.98 8.23
CA GLU A 121 18.92 -15.47 8.58
C GLU A 121 19.86 -15.79 7.74
N GLU A 122 20.13 -15.58 6.82
CA GLU A 122 20.97 -15.87 6.01
C GLU A 122 22.00 -15.40 6.35
N ASN A 123 22.49 -15.31 6.83
CA ASN A 123 23.58 -14.92 7.14
C ASN A 123 24.52 -15.43 6.73
#